data_37bc4ed15b44dc0109ca18b5da65716e
#
_entry.id   37bc4ed15b44dc0109ca18b5da65716e
#
_cell.length_a   1.000
_cell.length_b   1.000
_cell.length_c   1.000
_cell.angle_alpha   90.00
_cell.angle_beta   90.00
_cell.angle_gamma   90.00
#
_symmetry.space_group_name_H-M   'P 1'
#
loop_
_entity.id
_entity.type
_entity.pdbx_description
1 polymer ?
#
loop_
_entity_poly.entity_id
_entity_poly.type
_entity_poly.pdbx_seq_one_letter_code
_entity_poly.pdbx_strand_id
1 'polypeptide(L)'
;AIGAMVDAAVVMIENAHAHLERHAGEHCVEAGGADHARIIAASAVEVGPALFFSLLITALSFLPVFMLEAQEGRMFAPLAWTKTWALTVAALLAISVVPVLIATWVRGRFRDESTHGLVRVLHVVYRPLLGFALRRPFVVVAAAVLGLASAAWPLSRIGSEFMPELEEGDLLYMPTTLPGLSPSQAQALLGRTDRIIKSVPEVARVFGKAGRAESATDPAPLTMIETLIQFKPESEWRPGMSAEKLRAELQEKLQLPGITQAFVPPILNRINMQVSGVRTPLGLRVSAPDLASLAQASERIAAVLGGVAGTRSAFAERAADAREIRIVPDRARLAQYGFSMQETQEWLAAAVGGEAQTRAVAGRERYPVSLRLAPEWRDSPEALREIPIVTPSGAQLPFGQLADIRIVAAPPMIRSEDAQLSTYVFVELDDSDLAAYVARAEQALAQSTDLPA
;
A
#
# COMPACT_ATOMS: atom_id res chain seq x y z
N ALA A 1 20.51 -14.15 3.72
CA ALA A 1 21.61 -14.41 2.76
C ALA A 1 22.96 -14.50 3.48
N ILE A 2 23.35 -13.50 4.27
CA ILE A 2 24.67 -13.47 4.94
C ILE A 2 24.90 -14.70 5.84
N GLY A 3 23.93 -15.10 6.66
CA GLY A 3 24.04 -16.30 7.49
C GLY A 3 24.33 -17.56 6.67
N ALA A 4 23.57 -17.83 5.62
CA ALA A 4 23.78 -19.00 4.78
C ALA A 4 25.15 -18.98 4.02
N MET A 5 25.69 -17.78 3.73
CA MET A 5 27.02 -17.64 3.14
C MET A 5 28.11 -17.97 4.14
N VAL A 6 27.96 -17.52 5.40
CA VAL A 6 28.94 -17.76 6.47
C VAL A 6 28.93 -19.24 6.88
N ASP A 7 27.77 -19.89 6.91
CA ASP A 7 27.65 -21.31 7.29
C ASP A 7 28.54 -22.20 6.43
N ALA A 8 28.58 -22.00 5.11
CA ALA A 8 29.43 -22.79 4.23
C ALA A 8 30.93 -22.61 4.51
N ALA A 9 31.35 -21.38 4.80
CA ALA A 9 32.74 -21.10 5.16
C ALA A 9 33.12 -21.72 6.52
N VAL A 10 32.22 -21.64 7.51
CA VAL A 10 32.43 -22.21 8.85
C VAL A 10 32.58 -23.72 8.77
N VAL A 11 31.67 -24.43 8.08
CA VAL A 11 31.75 -25.88 7.91
C VAL A 11 33.03 -26.32 7.18
N MET A 12 33.47 -25.56 6.17
CA MET A 12 34.70 -25.83 5.45
C MET A 12 35.92 -25.67 6.36
N ILE A 13 35.96 -24.59 7.16
CA ILE A 13 37.05 -24.34 8.12
C ILE A 13 37.07 -25.40 9.21
N GLU A 14 35.92 -25.78 9.73
CA GLU A 14 35.79 -26.81 10.77
C GLU A 14 36.26 -28.17 10.27
N ASN A 15 35.87 -28.59 9.06
CA ASN A 15 36.34 -29.83 8.47
C ASN A 15 37.85 -29.83 8.20
N ALA A 16 38.37 -28.72 7.71
CA ALA A 16 39.83 -28.54 7.51
C ALA A 16 40.59 -28.64 8.85
N HIS A 17 40.06 -28.00 9.88
CA HIS A 17 40.62 -28.09 11.24
C HIS A 17 40.63 -29.48 11.77
N ALA A 18 39.55 -30.24 11.65
CA ALA A 18 39.46 -31.64 12.10
C ALA A 18 40.45 -32.55 11.35
N HIS A 19 40.69 -32.33 10.05
CA HIS A 19 41.69 -33.10 9.29
C HIS A 19 43.13 -32.76 9.71
N LEU A 20 43.45 -31.49 9.96
CA LEU A 20 44.77 -31.06 10.44
C LEU A 20 45.07 -31.58 11.84
N GLU A 21 44.05 -31.60 12.72
CA GLU A 21 44.17 -32.15 14.08
C GLU A 21 44.45 -33.67 14.08
N ARG A 22 43.72 -34.41 13.24
CA ARG A 22 43.97 -35.88 13.07
C ARG A 22 45.39 -36.14 12.57
N HIS A 23 45.83 -35.40 11.56
CA HIS A 23 47.19 -35.56 11.05
C HIS A 23 48.28 -35.26 12.09
N ALA A 24 48.12 -34.19 12.87
CA ALA A 24 49.05 -33.85 13.97
C ALA A 24 49.04 -34.89 15.07
N GLY A 25 47.92 -35.53 15.39
CA GLY A 25 47.79 -36.63 16.35
C GLY A 25 48.45 -37.92 15.87
N GLU A 26 48.34 -38.29 14.61
CA GLU A 26 48.91 -39.51 14.01
C GLU A 26 50.43 -39.41 13.77
N HIS A 27 50.97 -38.27 13.40
CA HIS A 27 52.35 -38.12 13.00
C HIS A 27 53.22 -37.39 14.03
N CYS A 28 52.65 -36.87 15.12
CA CYS A 28 53.30 -36.07 16.14
C CYS A 28 54.08 -34.86 15.61
N VAL A 29 53.83 -34.43 14.38
CA VAL A 29 54.50 -33.34 13.67
C VAL A 29 53.44 -32.46 12.99
N GLU A 30 53.63 -31.16 13.04
CA GLU A 30 52.79 -30.22 12.26
C GLU A 30 52.99 -30.45 10.77
N ALA A 31 51.89 -30.38 10.00
CA ALA A 31 51.92 -30.50 8.54
C ALA A 31 52.73 -29.39 7.91
N GLY A 32 53.81 -29.70 7.21
CA GLY A 32 54.62 -28.77 6.45
C GLY A 32 53.87 -28.24 5.22
N GLY A 33 54.36 -27.17 4.60
CA GLY A 33 53.62 -26.40 3.56
C GLY A 33 52.96 -27.23 2.46
N ALA A 34 53.59 -28.27 1.92
CA ALA A 34 53.03 -29.10 0.87
C ALA A 34 51.96 -30.10 1.41
N ASP A 35 52.21 -30.67 2.58
CA ASP A 35 51.30 -31.61 3.25
C ASP A 35 50.09 -30.87 3.81
N HIS A 36 50.31 -29.67 4.34
CA HIS A 36 49.21 -28.78 4.77
C HIS A 36 48.22 -28.49 3.65
N ALA A 37 48.72 -28.09 2.48
CA ALA A 37 47.85 -27.84 1.32
C ALA A 37 47.13 -29.11 0.83
N ARG A 38 47.75 -30.27 0.90
CA ARG A 38 47.13 -31.57 0.58
C ARG A 38 45.99 -31.93 1.51
N ILE A 39 46.20 -31.77 2.82
CA ILE A 39 45.20 -32.06 3.84
C ILE A 39 43.97 -31.14 3.63
N ILE A 40 44.16 -29.87 3.41
CA ILE A 40 43.09 -28.93 3.14
C ILE A 40 42.37 -29.24 1.84
N ALA A 41 43.09 -29.61 0.78
CA ALA A 41 42.47 -30.03 -0.48
C ALA A 41 41.60 -31.30 -0.29
N ALA A 42 42.07 -32.27 0.49
CA ALA A 42 41.31 -33.48 0.80
C ALA A 42 40.03 -33.15 1.60
N SER A 43 40.13 -32.30 2.61
CA SER A 43 38.96 -31.89 3.40
C SER A 43 37.95 -31.08 2.54
N ALA A 44 38.44 -30.25 1.63
CA ALA A 44 37.58 -29.48 0.71
C ALA A 44 36.85 -30.36 -0.31
N VAL A 45 37.48 -31.42 -0.81
CA VAL A 45 36.88 -32.40 -1.72
C VAL A 45 35.79 -33.19 -0.99
N GLU A 46 35.98 -33.52 0.29
CA GLU A 46 35.00 -34.25 1.10
C GLU A 46 33.69 -33.48 1.31
N VAL A 47 33.77 -32.23 1.70
CA VAL A 47 32.59 -31.44 2.12
C VAL A 47 32.08 -30.53 0.99
N GLY A 48 32.96 -30.14 0.04
CA GLY A 48 32.65 -29.18 -1.02
C GLY A 48 31.36 -29.50 -1.83
N PRO A 49 31.20 -30.74 -2.32
CA PRO A 49 29.98 -31.08 -3.06
C PRO A 49 28.71 -30.92 -2.25
N ALA A 50 28.71 -31.35 -0.99
CA ALA A 50 27.54 -31.24 -0.11
C ALA A 50 27.16 -29.78 0.14
N LEU A 51 28.16 -28.92 0.40
CA LEU A 51 27.96 -27.49 0.59
C LEU A 51 27.46 -26.78 -0.67
N PHE A 52 28.06 -27.12 -1.82
CA PHE A 52 27.65 -26.56 -3.10
C PHE A 52 26.19 -26.88 -3.42
N PHE A 53 25.79 -28.14 -3.33
CA PHE A 53 24.42 -28.55 -3.59
C PHE A 53 23.44 -27.98 -2.57
N SER A 54 23.82 -27.88 -1.30
CA SER A 54 22.99 -27.24 -0.26
C SER A 54 22.68 -25.78 -0.58
N LEU A 55 23.71 -25.00 -0.93
CA LEU A 55 23.54 -23.61 -1.32
C LEU A 55 22.79 -23.46 -2.66
N LEU A 56 23.02 -24.34 -3.60
CA LEU A 56 22.32 -24.38 -4.88
C LEU A 56 20.84 -24.66 -4.69
N ILE A 57 20.48 -25.66 -3.88
CA ILE A 57 19.07 -25.96 -3.55
C ILE A 57 18.43 -24.78 -2.86
N THR A 58 19.12 -24.11 -1.95
CA THR A 58 18.64 -22.90 -1.29
C THR A 58 18.43 -21.77 -2.30
N ALA A 59 19.32 -21.58 -3.25
CA ALA A 59 19.15 -20.59 -4.34
C ALA A 59 17.94 -20.93 -5.23
N LEU A 60 17.80 -22.20 -5.61
CA LEU A 60 16.67 -22.66 -6.42
C LEU A 60 15.31 -22.54 -5.73
N SER A 61 15.29 -22.59 -4.39
CA SER A 61 14.05 -22.42 -3.61
C SER A 61 13.41 -21.02 -3.78
N PHE A 62 14.16 -20.05 -4.30
CA PHE A 62 13.64 -18.72 -4.64
C PHE A 62 13.08 -18.59 -6.06
N LEU A 63 13.23 -19.62 -6.92
CA LEU A 63 12.69 -19.57 -8.28
C LEU A 63 11.17 -19.32 -8.34
N PRO A 64 10.33 -19.88 -7.45
CA PRO A 64 8.91 -19.59 -7.46
C PRO A 64 8.55 -18.10 -7.30
N VAL A 65 9.42 -17.31 -6.65
CA VAL A 65 9.20 -15.87 -6.49
C VAL A 65 9.22 -15.13 -7.84
N PHE A 66 9.95 -15.65 -8.82
CA PHE A 66 9.98 -15.07 -10.18
C PHE A 66 8.72 -15.38 -11.00
N MET A 67 7.86 -16.29 -10.53
CA MET A 67 6.57 -16.59 -11.15
C MET A 67 5.45 -15.67 -10.62
N LEU A 68 5.73 -14.84 -9.63
CA LEU A 68 4.78 -13.85 -9.14
C LEU A 68 4.54 -12.78 -10.21
N GLU A 69 3.28 -12.51 -10.49
CA GLU A 69 2.84 -11.55 -11.49
C GLU A 69 2.47 -10.19 -10.87
N ALA A 70 2.15 -9.23 -11.72
CA ALA A 70 1.66 -7.91 -11.36
C ALA A 70 2.55 -7.20 -10.32
N GLN A 71 2.00 -6.71 -9.25
CA GLN A 71 2.68 -5.89 -8.25
C GLN A 71 3.54 -6.71 -7.30
N GLU A 72 3.08 -7.88 -6.90
CA GLU A 72 3.83 -8.79 -6.04
C GLU A 72 5.16 -9.16 -6.70
N GLY A 73 5.14 -9.47 -7.99
CA GLY A 73 6.34 -9.71 -8.78
C GLY A 73 7.30 -8.51 -8.77
N ARG A 74 6.80 -7.29 -8.93
CA ARG A 74 7.62 -6.07 -8.91
C ARG A 74 8.25 -5.80 -7.55
N MET A 75 7.55 -6.11 -6.46
CA MET A 75 8.05 -5.91 -5.09
C MET A 75 9.09 -6.97 -4.70
N PHE A 76 8.85 -8.25 -5.02
CA PHE A 76 9.68 -9.35 -4.57
C PHE A 76 10.80 -9.72 -5.54
N ALA A 77 10.70 -9.41 -6.84
CA ALA A 77 11.73 -9.72 -7.80
C ALA A 77 13.12 -9.13 -7.46
N PRO A 78 13.28 -7.87 -7.02
CA PRO A 78 14.59 -7.34 -6.62
C PRO A 78 15.20 -8.10 -5.43
N LEU A 79 14.38 -8.50 -4.47
CA LEU A 79 14.81 -9.30 -3.32
C LEU A 79 15.24 -10.70 -3.75
N ALA A 80 14.45 -11.35 -4.60
CA ALA A 80 14.75 -12.67 -5.15
C ALA A 80 16.05 -12.67 -5.96
N TRP A 81 16.24 -11.68 -6.85
CA TRP A 81 17.48 -11.52 -7.61
C TRP A 81 18.70 -11.35 -6.71
N THR A 82 18.63 -10.44 -5.75
CA THR A 82 19.73 -10.18 -4.82
C THR A 82 20.09 -11.44 -4.03
N LYS A 83 19.10 -12.17 -3.54
CA LYS A 83 19.30 -13.39 -2.75
C LYS A 83 19.86 -14.53 -3.58
N THR A 84 19.31 -14.74 -4.78
CA THR A 84 19.75 -15.80 -5.70
C THR A 84 21.19 -15.58 -6.16
N TRP A 85 21.53 -14.36 -6.57
CA TRP A 85 22.90 -14.02 -6.96
C TRP A 85 23.88 -14.15 -5.80
N ALA A 86 23.52 -13.63 -4.62
CA ALA A 86 24.37 -13.73 -3.43
C ALA A 86 24.65 -15.21 -3.06
N LEU A 87 23.64 -16.08 -3.07
CA LEU A 87 23.81 -17.51 -2.77
C LEU A 87 24.60 -18.25 -3.85
N THR A 88 24.36 -17.94 -5.12
CA THR A 88 25.12 -18.56 -6.23
C THR A 88 26.60 -18.19 -6.16
N VAL A 89 26.91 -16.91 -5.96
CA VAL A 89 28.30 -16.46 -5.80
C VAL A 89 28.93 -17.05 -4.54
N ALA A 90 28.18 -17.14 -3.44
CA ALA A 90 28.66 -17.77 -2.21
C ALA A 90 29.01 -19.26 -2.40
N ALA A 91 28.17 -19.98 -3.15
CA ALA A 91 28.42 -21.39 -3.48
C ALA A 91 29.72 -21.57 -4.27
N LEU A 92 29.96 -20.71 -5.27
CA LEU A 92 31.20 -20.72 -6.06
C LEU A 92 32.41 -20.35 -5.21
N LEU A 93 32.29 -19.34 -4.35
CA LEU A 93 33.38 -18.92 -3.46
C LEU A 93 33.72 -19.98 -2.41
N ALA A 94 32.70 -20.67 -1.89
CA ALA A 94 32.88 -21.74 -0.88
C ALA A 94 33.76 -22.87 -1.40
N ILE A 95 33.62 -23.27 -2.68
CA ILE A 95 34.41 -24.37 -3.26
C ILE A 95 35.73 -23.92 -3.89
N SER A 96 35.92 -22.61 -4.14
CA SER A 96 37.12 -22.09 -4.83
C SER A 96 38.00 -21.28 -3.91
N VAL A 97 37.52 -20.16 -3.39
CA VAL A 97 38.32 -19.19 -2.65
C VAL A 97 38.51 -19.61 -1.20
N VAL A 98 37.49 -20.18 -0.54
CA VAL A 98 37.58 -20.55 0.89
C VAL A 98 38.68 -21.56 1.14
N PRO A 99 38.84 -22.68 0.39
CA PRO A 99 39.95 -23.63 0.59
C PRO A 99 41.33 -22.97 0.41
N VAL A 100 41.45 -22.09 -0.56
CA VAL A 100 42.72 -21.35 -0.81
C VAL A 100 43.07 -20.42 0.35
N LEU A 101 42.06 -19.70 0.87
CA LEU A 101 42.27 -18.84 2.04
C LEU A 101 42.62 -19.64 3.28
N ILE A 102 41.98 -20.81 3.51
CA ILE A 102 42.32 -21.71 4.60
C ILE A 102 43.78 -22.16 4.45
N ALA A 103 44.20 -22.61 3.27
CA ALA A 103 45.54 -23.10 3.02
C ALA A 103 46.62 -22.02 3.23
N THR A 104 46.29 -20.75 3.01
CA THR A 104 47.25 -19.64 3.13
C THR A 104 47.26 -18.99 4.50
N TRP A 105 46.12 -18.84 5.13
CA TRP A 105 45.96 -18.04 6.35
C TRP A 105 45.85 -18.86 7.64
N VAL A 106 45.26 -20.08 7.57
CA VAL A 106 45.09 -20.94 8.74
C VAL A 106 46.36 -21.74 8.95
N ARG A 107 47.23 -21.23 9.81
CA ARG A 107 48.52 -21.83 10.18
C ARG A 107 48.68 -21.80 11.69
N GLY A 108 49.39 -22.79 12.27
CA GLY A 108 49.76 -22.79 13.67
C GLY A 108 49.27 -24.06 14.41
N ARG A 109 49.46 -24.08 15.74
CA ARG A 109 49.03 -25.19 16.60
C ARG A 109 47.53 -25.19 16.79
N PHE A 110 46.89 -26.26 16.37
CA PHE A 110 45.49 -26.48 16.60
C PHE A 110 45.31 -27.05 18.02
N ARG A 111 44.50 -26.37 18.83
CA ARG A 111 44.09 -26.86 20.14
C ARG A 111 42.96 -27.83 19.99
N ASP A 112 43.02 -28.98 20.71
CA ASP A 112 41.92 -29.94 20.79
C ASP A 112 40.64 -29.24 21.28
N GLU A 113 39.63 -29.22 20.45
CA GLU A 113 38.33 -28.60 20.73
C GLU A 113 37.63 -29.24 21.93
N SER A 114 37.92 -30.51 22.23
CA SER A 114 37.39 -31.24 23.39
C SER A 114 37.77 -30.60 24.74
N THR A 115 38.78 -29.73 24.76
CA THR A 115 39.23 -29.01 25.97
C THR A 115 38.35 -27.82 26.35
N HIS A 116 37.55 -27.30 25.40
CA HIS A 116 36.64 -26.17 25.67
C HIS A 116 35.45 -26.62 26.52
N GLY A 117 35.22 -25.95 27.66
CA GLY A 117 34.12 -26.29 28.59
C GLY A 117 32.74 -26.28 27.94
N LEU A 118 32.46 -25.30 27.06
CA LEU A 118 31.19 -25.20 26.33
C LEU A 118 30.99 -26.39 25.39
N VAL A 119 32.02 -26.75 24.62
CA VAL A 119 31.99 -27.90 23.69
C VAL A 119 31.75 -29.21 24.46
N ARG A 120 32.40 -29.35 25.62
CA ARG A 120 32.20 -30.54 26.48
C ARG A 120 30.75 -30.65 26.96
N VAL A 121 30.14 -29.56 27.41
CA VAL A 121 28.72 -29.57 27.83
C VAL A 121 27.81 -29.91 26.65
N LEU A 122 28.04 -29.34 25.48
CA LEU A 122 27.28 -29.65 24.26
C LEU A 122 27.43 -31.15 23.87
N HIS A 123 28.63 -31.71 23.94
CA HIS A 123 28.88 -33.12 23.66
C HIS A 123 28.16 -34.06 24.66
N VAL A 124 28.13 -33.70 25.95
CA VAL A 124 27.44 -34.51 26.99
C VAL A 124 25.93 -34.56 26.69
N VAL A 125 25.33 -33.49 26.19
CA VAL A 125 23.90 -33.46 25.86
C VAL A 125 23.62 -34.07 24.46
N TYR A 126 24.45 -33.76 23.47
CA TYR A 126 24.22 -34.19 22.09
C TYR A 126 24.50 -35.66 21.84
N ARG A 127 25.56 -36.23 22.45
CA ARG A 127 25.99 -37.61 22.23
C ARG A 127 24.90 -38.66 22.58
N PRO A 128 24.20 -38.56 23.72
CA PRO A 128 23.12 -39.48 24.03
C PRO A 128 21.91 -39.29 23.11
N LEU A 129 21.62 -38.06 22.75
CA LEU A 129 20.51 -37.73 21.83
C LEU A 129 20.74 -38.32 20.44
N LEU A 130 21.95 -38.13 19.90
CA LEU A 130 22.37 -38.71 18.62
C LEU A 130 22.38 -40.23 18.68
N GLY A 131 22.89 -40.80 19.77
CA GLY A 131 22.88 -42.26 20.00
C GLY A 131 21.47 -42.84 20.04
N PHE A 132 20.53 -42.16 20.65
CA PHE A 132 19.11 -42.55 20.64
C PHE A 132 18.53 -42.44 19.22
N ALA A 133 18.78 -41.34 18.52
CA ALA A 133 18.28 -41.10 17.16
C ALA A 133 18.75 -42.19 16.18
N LEU A 134 20.03 -42.56 16.23
CA LEU A 134 20.60 -43.59 15.37
C LEU A 134 20.11 -45.01 15.73
N ARG A 135 19.84 -45.27 17.01
CA ARG A 135 19.31 -46.56 17.46
C ARG A 135 17.81 -46.74 17.19
N ARG A 136 17.07 -45.68 17.11
CA ARG A 136 15.60 -45.67 16.94
C ARG A 136 15.14 -44.73 15.79
N PRO A 137 15.65 -44.93 14.55
CA PRO A 137 15.39 -44.04 13.45
C PRO A 137 13.89 -43.89 13.14
N PHE A 138 13.11 -44.98 13.26
CA PHE A 138 11.66 -44.94 13.05
C PHE A 138 10.92 -44.04 14.04
N VAL A 139 11.37 -43.98 15.29
CA VAL A 139 10.78 -43.14 16.33
C VAL A 139 11.05 -41.65 15.99
N VAL A 140 12.26 -41.33 15.55
CA VAL A 140 12.64 -39.96 15.17
C VAL A 140 11.87 -39.51 13.93
N VAL A 141 11.78 -40.36 12.90
CA VAL A 141 11.01 -40.09 11.69
C VAL A 141 9.52 -39.94 12.03
N ALA A 142 8.96 -40.81 12.84
CA ALA A 142 7.57 -40.69 13.27
C ALA A 142 7.31 -39.39 14.06
N ALA A 143 8.21 -39.04 14.98
CA ALA A 143 8.11 -37.75 15.70
C ALA A 143 8.21 -36.55 14.77
N ALA A 144 9.09 -36.57 13.75
CA ALA A 144 9.21 -35.52 12.75
C ALA A 144 7.93 -35.42 11.90
N VAL A 145 7.37 -36.53 11.45
CA VAL A 145 6.11 -36.59 10.69
C VAL A 145 4.94 -36.07 11.53
N LEU A 146 4.86 -36.48 12.81
CA LEU A 146 3.82 -35.96 13.72
C LEU A 146 3.98 -34.47 13.98
N GLY A 147 5.22 -33.97 14.14
CA GLY A 147 5.51 -32.56 14.28
C GLY A 147 5.08 -31.76 13.01
N LEU A 148 5.39 -32.30 11.83
CA LEU A 148 4.95 -31.71 10.57
C LEU A 148 3.41 -31.73 10.41
N ALA A 149 2.79 -32.88 10.75
CA ALA A 149 1.33 -33.01 10.71
C ALA A 149 0.64 -32.06 11.70
N SER A 150 1.22 -31.84 12.89
CA SER A 150 0.68 -30.90 13.87
C SER A 150 0.71 -29.44 13.36
N ALA A 151 1.63 -29.08 12.46
CA ALA A 151 1.70 -27.78 11.83
C ALA A 151 0.52 -27.53 10.87
N ALA A 152 -0.14 -28.56 10.38
CA ALA A 152 -1.32 -28.43 9.52
C ALA A 152 -2.49 -27.74 10.24
N TRP A 153 -2.61 -27.93 11.56
CA TRP A 153 -3.68 -27.30 12.35
C TRP A 153 -3.53 -25.77 12.47
N PRO A 154 -2.39 -25.16 12.87
CA PRO A 154 -2.23 -23.73 12.81
C PRO A 154 -2.26 -23.21 11.36
N LEU A 155 -1.69 -23.94 10.40
CA LEU A 155 -1.68 -23.54 9.00
C LEU A 155 -3.11 -23.39 8.43
N SER A 156 -4.04 -24.27 8.81
CA SER A 156 -5.44 -24.19 8.39
C SER A 156 -6.22 -23.01 9.03
N ARG A 157 -5.63 -22.35 10.03
CA ARG A 157 -6.22 -21.21 10.73
C ARG A 157 -5.54 -19.88 10.43
N ILE A 158 -4.42 -19.92 9.73
CA ILE A 158 -3.74 -18.71 9.26
C ILE A 158 -4.54 -18.20 8.06
N GLY A 159 -5.13 -17.00 8.21
CA GLY A 159 -5.77 -16.30 7.11
C GLY A 159 -4.74 -15.78 6.11
N SER A 160 -5.22 -15.28 4.99
CA SER A 160 -4.39 -14.61 3.99
C SER A 160 -4.68 -13.12 3.96
N GLU A 161 -3.66 -12.31 4.08
CA GLU A 161 -3.73 -10.86 3.87
C GLU A 161 -2.68 -10.43 2.85
N PHE A 162 -2.98 -9.36 2.12
CA PHE A 162 -2.06 -8.87 1.10
C PHE A 162 -0.79 -8.27 1.72
N MET A 163 -0.96 -7.50 2.77
CA MET A 163 0.14 -6.87 3.51
C MET A 163 -0.30 -6.63 4.95
N PRO A 164 0.49 -7.04 5.95
CA PRO A 164 0.18 -6.75 7.35
C PRO A 164 0.19 -5.24 7.60
N GLU A 165 -0.64 -4.78 8.52
CA GLU A 165 -0.61 -3.39 8.96
C GLU A 165 0.78 -3.07 9.53
N LEU A 166 1.46 -2.13 8.90
CA LEU A 166 2.73 -1.60 9.38
C LEU A 166 2.45 -0.39 10.27
N GLU A 167 3.02 -0.37 11.44
CA GLU A 167 3.05 0.85 12.26
C GLU A 167 4.05 1.83 11.64
N GLU A 168 3.52 2.85 10.97
CA GLU A 168 4.32 3.84 10.25
C GLU A 168 4.68 5.05 11.13
N GLY A 169 4.14 5.12 12.35
CA GLY A 169 4.30 6.26 13.26
C GLY A 169 3.48 7.49 12.90
N ASP A 170 2.92 7.53 11.69
CA ASP A 170 2.04 8.59 11.17
C ASP A 170 0.68 7.99 10.80
N LEU A 171 -0.35 8.83 10.73
CA LEU A 171 -1.71 8.42 10.39
C LEU A 171 -2.28 9.32 9.30
N LEU A 172 -3.00 8.75 8.35
CA LEU A 172 -3.73 9.48 7.32
C LEU A 172 -5.24 9.43 7.62
N TYR A 173 -5.83 10.59 7.82
CA TYR A 173 -7.27 10.74 7.96
C TYR A 173 -7.89 11.07 6.61
N MET A 174 -8.81 10.22 6.14
CA MET A 174 -9.47 10.34 4.84
C MET A 174 -10.99 10.30 5.00
N PRO A 175 -11.62 11.39 5.44
CA PRO A 175 -13.07 11.42 5.56
C PRO A 175 -13.74 11.38 4.18
N THR A 176 -14.88 10.70 4.12
CA THR A 176 -15.79 10.78 2.99
C THR A 176 -16.90 11.77 3.32
N THR A 177 -17.06 12.78 2.48
CA THR A 177 -18.09 13.81 2.65
C THR A 177 -19.25 13.59 1.69
N LEU A 178 -20.35 14.29 1.94
CA LEU A 178 -21.46 14.33 0.98
C LEU A 178 -20.99 14.96 -0.33
N PRO A 179 -21.46 14.49 -1.47
CA PRO A 179 -21.16 15.09 -2.76
C PRO A 179 -21.72 16.51 -2.86
N GLY A 180 -21.06 17.36 -3.68
CA GLY A 180 -21.52 18.73 -3.92
C GLY A 180 -20.97 19.78 -2.97
N LEU A 181 -19.89 19.49 -2.22
CA LEU A 181 -19.18 20.51 -1.46
C LEU A 181 -18.64 21.60 -2.39
N SER A 182 -18.89 22.86 -2.03
CA SER A 182 -18.20 23.98 -2.67
C SER A 182 -16.73 24.03 -2.21
N PRO A 183 -15.82 24.65 -2.99
CA PRO A 183 -14.43 24.84 -2.57
C PRO A 183 -14.28 25.53 -1.21
N SER A 184 -15.11 26.52 -0.92
CA SER A 184 -15.11 27.23 0.35
C SER A 184 -15.57 26.34 1.52
N GLN A 185 -16.60 25.50 1.31
CA GLN A 185 -17.05 24.53 2.30
C GLN A 185 -16.00 23.44 2.54
N ALA A 186 -15.37 22.93 1.49
CA ALA A 186 -14.29 21.94 1.62
C ALA A 186 -13.11 22.52 2.43
N GLN A 187 -12.71 23.75 2.15
CA GLN A 187 -11.66 24.45 2.88
C GLN A 187 -12.04 24.70 4.36
N ALA A 188 -13.28 25.13 4.63
CA ALA A 188 -13.76 25.36 5.99
C ALA A 188 -13.81 24.05 6.79
N LEU A 189 -14.27 22.95 6.16
CA LEU A 189 -14.30 21.63 6.76
C LEU A 189 -12.88 21.12 7.07
N LEU A 190 -11.97 21.20 6.11
CA LEU A 190 -10.57 20.85 6.30
C LEU A 190 -9.95 21.61 7.47
N GLY A 191 -10.10 22.93 7.50
CA GLY A 191 -9.57 23.74 8.61
C GLY A 191 -10.23 23.45 9.96
N ARG A 192 -11.47 22.96 9.99
CA ARG A 192 -12.14 22.52 11.22
C ARG A 192 -11.57 21.18 11.69
N THR A 193 -11.47 20.20 10.82
CA THR A 193 -10.93 18.87 11.15
C THR A 193 -9.48 18.94 11.58
N ASP A 194 -8.65 19.71 10.87
CA ASP A 194 -7.23 19.90 11.21
C ASP A 194 -7.04 20.54 12.59
N ARG A 195 -7.87 21.49 12.96
CA ARG A 195 -7.85 22.09 14.31
C ARG A 195 -8.25 21.09 15.39
N ILE A 196 -9.24 20.26 15.15
CA ILE A 196 -9.63 19.18 16.08
C ILE A 196 -8.48 18.19 16.25
N ILE A 197 -7.89 17.72 15.15
CA ILE A 197 -6.75 16.79 15.18
C ILE A 197 -5.58 17.41 15.94
N LYS A 198 -5.23 18.66 15.63
CA LYS A 198 -4.13 19.38 16.29
C LYS A 198 -4.34 19.60 17.78
N SER A 199 -5.57 19.53 18.27
CA SER A 199 -5.88 19.67 19.70
C SER A 199 -5.45 18.46 20.55
N VAL A 200 -5.10 17.33 19.92
CA VAL A 200 -4.60 16.12 20.60
C VAL A 200 -3.13 16.33 20.96
N PRO A 201 -2.74 16.17 22.23
CA PRO A 201 -1.39 16.51 22.70
C PRO A 201 -0.25 15.75 22.02
N GLU A 202 -0.50 14.52 21.60
CA GLU A 202 0.46 13.64 20.90
C GLU A 202 0.69 14.03 19.45
N VAL A 203 -0.14 14.90 18.88
CA VAL A 203 -0.01 15.34 17.49
C VAL A 203 1.06 16.42 17.35
N ALA A 204 2.14 16.11 16.65
CA ALA A 204 3.23 17.05 16.36
C ALA A 204 2.86 18.01 15.22
N ARG A 205 2.37 17.48 14.10
CA ARG A 205 2.01 18.25 12.90
C ARG A 205 0.76 17.70 12.25
N VAL A 206 0.02 18.60 11.59
CA VAL A 206 -1.15 18.27 10.78
C VAL A 206 -0.98 18.97 9.44
N PHE A 207 -1.17 18.23 8.37
CA PHE A 207 -1.16 18.76 7.01
C PHE A 207 -2.32 18.17 6.22
N GLY A 208 -3.27 19.00 5.86
CA GLY A 208 -4.45 18.58 5.12
C GLY A 208 -4.54 19.18 3.74
N LYS A 209 -5.11 18.42 2.79
CA LYS A 209 -5.49 18.89 1.45
C LYS A 209 -6.94 18.50 1.15
N ALA A 210 -7.63 19.28 0.33
CA ALA A 210 -8.94 18.98 -0.21
C ALA A 210 -8.89 19.02 -1.75
N GLY A 211 -9.33 17.94 -2.39
CA GLY A 211 -9.26 17.81 -3.83
C GLY A 211 -7.84 17.62 -4.37
N ARG A 212 -7.64 17.96 -5.63
CA ARG A 212 -6.37 17.77 -6.37
C ARG A 212 -5.70 19.09 -6.73
N ALA A 213 -4.40 19.03 -6.97
CA ALA A 213 -3.71 20.06 -7.73
C ALA A 213 -4.12 20.01 -9.21
N GLU A 214 -3.87 21.08 -9.95
CA GLU A 214 -4.08 21.14 -11.42
C GLU A 214 -3.05 20.27 -12.16
N SER A 215 -3.10 18.95 -11.91
CA SER A 215 -2.22 17.96 -12.54
C SER A 215 -2.99 16.69 -12.84
N ALA A 216 -2.51 15.91 -13.82
CA ALA A 216 -3.10 14.63 -14.18
C ALA A 216 -2.76 13.49 -13.18
N THR A 217 -1.86 13.74 -12.24
CA THR A 217 -1.32 12.70 -11.35
C THR A 217 -2.17 12.40 -10.12
N ASP A 218 -3.10 13.26 -9.77
CA ASP A 218 -4.00 13.08 -8.61
C ASP A 218 -5.43 13.46 -8.99
N PRO A 219 -6.28 12.54 -9.42
CA PRO A 219 -7.65 12.81 -9.86
C PRO A 219 -8.65 13.02 -8.72
N ALA A 220 -8.20 13.35 -7.50
CA ALA A 220 -9.05 13.45 -6.32
C ALA A 220 -10.13 14.54 -6.46
N PRO A 221 -11.43 14.23 -6.25
CA PRO A 221 -12.50 15.23 -6.22
C PRO A 221 -12.42 16.10 -4.95
N LEU A 222 -13.11 17.24 -4.94
CA LEU A 222 -13.17 18.13 -3.75
C LEU A 222 -13.74 17.46 -2.49
N THR A 223 -14.54 16.41 -2.66
CA THR A 223 -15.07 15.60 -1.58
C THR A 223 -14.03 14.69 -0.92
N MET A 224 -12.88 14.52 -1.57
CA MET A 224 -11.76 13.76 -1.05
C MET A 224 -10.84 14.69 -0.26
N ILE A 225 -10.97 14.60 1.05
CA ILE A 225 -10.11 15.29 2.00
C ILE A 225 -9.08 14.29 2.52
N GLU A 226 -7.83 14.69 2.57
CA GLU A 226 -6.73 13.89 3.11
C GLU A 226 -5.95 14.75 4.11
N THR A 227 -5.82 14.27 5.32
CA THR A 227 -5.03 14.94 6.37
C THR A 227 -3.97 13.99 6.91
N LEU A 228 -2.71 14.32 6.68
CA LEU A 228 -1.58 13.63 7.30
C LEU A 228 -1.41 14.11 8.74
N ILE A 229 -1.40 13.15 9.65
CA ILE A 229 -1.24 13.37 11.09
C ILE A 229 0.11 12.79 11.49
N GLN A 230 1.04 13.66 11.84
CA GLN A 230 2.34 13.26 12.35
C GLN A 230 2.32 13.30 13.87
N PHE A 231 2.62 12.16 14.49
CA PHE A 231 2.70 12.06 15.95
C PHE A 231 4.08 12.45 16.47
N LYS A 232 4.12 12.82 17.74
CA LYS A 232 5.35 12.97 18.51
C LYS A 232 5.97 11.60 18.78
N PRO A 233 7.26 11.53 19.14
CA PRO A 233 7.85 10.29 19.63
C PRO A 233 7.03 9.72 20.82
N GLU A 234 6.90 8.40 20.89
CA GLU A 234 6.12 7.73 21.94
C GLU A 234 6.54 8.09 23.37
N SER A 235 7.82 8.43 23.54
CA SER A 235 8.36 8.90 24.83
C SER A 235 7.71 10.21 25.34
N GLU A 236 7.08 10.97 24.46
CA GLU A 236 6.40 12.24 24.78
C GLU A 236 4.86 12.07 24.90
N TRP A 237 4.36 10.85 24.75
CA TRP A 237 2.94 10.57 24.83
C TRP A 237 2.47 10.55 26.30
N ARG A 238 1.18 10.81 26.49
CA ARG A 238 0.53 10.69 27.81
C ARG A 238 0.70 9.27 28.37
N PRO A 239 0.92 9.10 29.68
CA PRO A 239 1.08 7.79 30.32
C PRO A 239 -0.07 6.83 29.96
N GLY A 240 0.27 5.63 29.48
CA GLY A 240 -0.69 4.59 29.10
C GLY A 240 -1.41 4.82 27.77
N MET A 241 -0.98 5.80 26.97
CA MET A 241 -1.46 6.01 25.61
C MET A 241 -0.81 4.98 24.66
N SER A 242 -1.57 4.51 23.69
CA SER A 242 -1.10 3.66 22.59
C SER A 242 -1.63 4.19 21.25
N ALA A 243 -1.07 3.74 20.13
CA ALA A 243 -1.53 4.12 18.78
C ALA A 243 -3.03 3.82 18.59
N GLU A 244 -3.50 2.68 19.09
CA GLU A 244 -4.92 2.30 19.04
C GLU A 244 -5.81 3.26 19.83
N LYS A 245 -5.38 3.64 21.04
CA LYS A 245 -6.12 4.60 21.86
C LYS A 245 -6.16 5.99 21.25
N LEU A 246 -5.04 6.42 20.64
CA LEU A 246 -4.99 7.68 19.91
C LEU A 246 -5.94 7.67 18.71
N ARG A 247 -5.96 6.57 17.96
CA ARG A 247 -6.90 6.38 16.84
C ARG A 247 -8.35 6.44 17.33
N ALA A 248 -8.68 5.78 18.43
CA ALA A 248 -10.01 5.81 19.03
C ALA A 248 -10.41 7.22 19.51
N GLU A 249 -9.50 7.95 20.18
CA GLU A 249 -9.74 9.33 20.61
C GLU A 249 -9.97 10.27 19.41
N LEU A 250 -9.19 10.12 18.34
CA LEU A 250 -9.38 10.88 17.11
C LEU A 250 -10.72 10.56 16.44
N GLN A 251 -11.10 9.27 16.40
CA GLN A 251 -12.39 8.83 15.87
C GLN A 251 -13.56 9.46 16.64
N GLU A 252 -13.49 9.50 17.96
CA GLU A 252 -14.51 10.11 18.80
C GLU A 252 -14.60 11.63 18.56
N LYS A 253 -13.47 12.34 18.58
CA LYS A 253 -13.43 13.80 18.41
C LYS A 253 -13.86 14.28 17.02
N LEU A 254 -13.69 13.46 16.01
CA LEU A 254 -14.01 13.77 14.62
C LEU A 254 -15.39 13.28 14.18
N GLN A 255 -16.23 12.81 15.08
CA GLN A 255 -17.61 12.45 14.76
C GLN A 255 -18.40 13.70 14.35
N LEU A 256 -18.40 13.97 13.05
CA LEU A 256 -19.12 15.08 12.45
C LEU A 256 -20.31 14.55 11.64
N PRO A 257 -21.49 15.16 11.73
CA PRO A 257 -22.66 14.73 10.96
C PRO A 257 -22.39 14.72 9.45
N GLY A 258 -22.79 13.66 8.76
CA GLY A 258 -22.65 13.53 7.31
C GLY A 258 -21.24 13.20 6.81
N ILE A 259 -20.32 12.85 7.70
CA ILE A 259 -18.94 12.48 7.35
C ILE A 259 -18.67 11.05 7.81
N THR A 260 -18.23 10.22 6.90
CA THR A 260 -17.72 8.88 7.23
C THR A 260 -16.19 8.99 7.39
N GLN A 261 -15.68 8.45 8.49
CA GLN A 261 -14.27 8.55 8.84
C GLN A 261 -13.50 7.33 8.35
N ALA A 262 -12.32 7.54 7.82
CA ALA A 262 -11.33 6.50 7.56
C ALA A 262 -9.96 6.96 8.08
N PHE A 263 -9.29 6.07 8.82
CA PHE A 263 -7.94 6.27 9.32
C PHE A 263 -7.07 5.12 8.83
N VAL A 264 -6.07 5.43 8.05
CA VAL A 264 -5.20 4.44 7.40
C VAL A 264 -3.73 4.84 7.54
N PRO A 265 -2.81 3.89 7.56
CA PRO A 265 -1.38 4.19 7.45
C PRO A 265 -1.09 4.84 6.08
N PRO A 266 -0.28 5.92 6.01
CA PRO A 266 -0.05 6.67 4.77
C PRO A 266 0.56 5.86 3.63
N ILE A 267 1.59 5.05 3.93
CA ILE A 267 2.30 4.24 2.93
C ILE A 267 1.42 3.09 2.46
N LEU A 268 0.76 2.38 3.38
CA LEU A 268 -0.16 1.30 3.05
C LEU A 268 -1.30 1.81 2.15
N ASN A 269 -1.89 2.96 2.49
CA ASN A 269 -2.93 3.58 1.66
C ASN A 269 -2.41 3.91 0.26
N ARG A 270 -1.18 4.46 0.17
CA ARG A 270 -0.55 4.77 -1.12
C ARG A 270 -0.35 3.52 -1.98
N ILE A 271 0.10 2.43 -1.37
CA ILE A 271 0.26 1.15 -2.03
C ILE A 271 -1.10 0.65 -2.53
N ASN A 272 -2.11 0.60 -1.67
CA ASN A 272 -3.45 0.15 -2.02
C ASN A 272 -4.04 0.97 -3.17
N MET A 273 -3.96 2.29 -3.11
CA MET A 273 -4.46 3.17 -4.18
C MET A 273 -3.70 2.99 -5.50
N GLN A 274 -2.41 2.66 -5.47
CA GLN A 274 -1.63 2.40 -6.69
C GLN A 274 -1.94 1.01 -7.28
N VAL A 275 -2.26 0.04 -6.45
CA VAL A 275 -2.54 -1.35 -6.86
C VAL A 275 -3.96 -1.50 -7.40
N SER A 276 -4.93 -1.10 -6.59
CA SER A 276 -6.35 -1.35 -6.84
C SER A 276 -7.13 -0.10 -7.26
N GLY A 277 -6.53 1.09 -7.12
CA GLY A 277 -7.24 2.37 -7.32
C GLY A 277 -8.27 2.68 -6.23
N VAL A 278 -8.38 1.82 -5.20
CA VAL A 278 -9.33 1.97 -4.09
C VAL A 278 -8.60 2.17 -2.77
N ARG A 279 -9.24 2.90 -1.84
CA ARG A 279 -8.67 3.26 -0.53
C ARG A 279 -8.99 2.25 0.58
N THR A 280 -9.93 1.34 0.33
CA THR A 280 -10.32 0.28 1.27
C THR A 280 -9.61 -1.02 0.93
N PRO A 281 -9.48 -1.96 1.88
CA PRO A 281 -8.88 -3.27 1.62
C PRO A 281 -9.54 -4.04 0.48
N LEU A 282 -10.85 -3.84 0.28
CA LEU A 282 -11.63 -4.43 -0.80
C LEU A 282 -12.47 -3.36 -1.49
N GLY A 283 -12.47 -3.40 -2.83
CA GLY A 283 -13.35 -2.59 -3.67
C GLY A 283 -13.95 -3.45 -4.78
N LEU A 284 -15.26 -3.43 -4.90
CA LEU A 284 -15.96 -4.06 -6.04
C LEU A 284 -16.19 -3.02 -7.13
N ARG A 285 -15.70 -3.31 -8.33
CA ARG A 285 -16.03 -2.54 -9.52
C ARG A 285 -17.40 -2.97 -10.04
N VAL A 286 -18.28 -2.01 -10.18
CA VAL A 286 -19.61 -2.19 -10.76
C VAL A 286 -19.66 -1.45 -12.09
N SER A 287 -20.13 -2.08 -13.14
CA SER A 287 -20.30 -1.47 -14.46
C SER A 287 -21.77 -1.57 -14.91
N ALA A 288 -22.26 -0.53 -15.58
CA ALA A 288 -23.62 -0.50 -16.12
C ALA A 288 -23.67 0.40 -17.37
N PRO A 289 -24.72 0.25 -18.23
CA PRO A 289 -24.82 1.02 -19.46
C PRO A 289 -25.11 2.50 -19.24
N ASP A 290 -25.73 2.87 -18.13
CA ASP A 290 -26.09 4.23 -17.78
C ASP A 290 -25.88 4.53 -16.29
N LEU A 291 -25.81 5.84 -15.93
CA LEU A 291 -25.52 6.28 -14.57
C LEU A 291 -26.62 5.92 -13.55
N ALA A 292 -27.87 5.85 -13.98
CA ALA A 292 -28.98 5.52 -13.06
C ALA A 292 -28.96 4.04 -12.67
N SER A 293 -28.79 3.17 -13.66
CA SER A 293 -28.58 1.73 -13.43
C SER A 293 -27.33 1.45 -12.60
N LEU A 294 -26.25 2.18 -12.88
CA LEU A 294 -24.99 2.07 -12.14
C LEU A 294 -25.17 2.43 -10.66
N ALA A 295 -25.83 3.54 -10.36
CA ALA A 295 -26.11 3.97 -9.00
C ALA A 295 -26.99 2.95 -8.26
N GLN A 296 -28.06 2.48 -8.89
CA GLN A 296 -28.96 1.52 -8.30
C GLN A 296 -28.29 0.17 -8.01
N ALA A 297 -27.50 -0.34 -8.96
CA ALA A 297 -26.77 -1.59 -8.79
C ALA A 297 -25.73 -1.47 -7.66
N SER A 298 -24.98 -0.39 -7.62
CA SER A 298 -23.95 -0.19 -6.60
C SER A 298 -24.52 -0.07 -5.18
N GLU A 299 -25.66 0.60 -5.01
CA GLU A 299 -26.36 0.68 -3.71
C GLU A 299 -26.88 -0.68 -3.25
N ARG A 300 -27.44 -1.47 -4.16
CA ARG A 300 -27.92 -2.84 -3.84
C ARG A 300 -26.75 -3.75 -3.44
N ILE A 301 -25.65 -3.72 -4.19
CA ILE A 301 -24.44 -4.47 -3.88
C ILE A 301 -23.91 -4.06 -2.50
N ALA A 302 -23.84 -2.76 -2.20
CA ALA A 302 -23.41 -2.27 -0.90
C ALA A 302 -24.30 -2.77 0.24
N ALA A 303 -25.62 -2.81 0.03
CA ALA A 303 -26.57 -3.34 1.02
C ALA A 303 -26.38 -4.84 1.26
N VAL A 304 -26.17 -5.64 0.21
CA VAL A 304 -25.87 -7.09 0.33
C VAL A 304 -24.57 -7.31 1.08
N LEU A 305 -23.51 -6.61 0.69
CA LEU A 305 -22.18 -6.76 1.31
C LEU A 305 -22.18 -6.28 2.77
N GLY A 306 -23.00 -5.29 3.12
CA GLY A 306 -23.17 -4.86 4.51
C GLY A 306 -23.72 -5.94 5.44
N GLY A 307 -24.43 -6.95 4.89
CA GLY A 307 -24.93 -8.12 5.63
C GLY A 307 -23.95 -9.29 5.74
N VAL A 308 -22.81 -9.25 5.05
CA VAL A 308 -21.83 -10.34 5.06
C VAL A 308 -21.01 -10.31 6.36
N ALA A 309 -20.85 -11.48 7.00
CA ALA A 309 -20.08 -11.58 8.23
C ALA A 309 -18.59 -11.18 7.99
N GLY A 310 -18.07 -10.30 8.83
CA GLY A 310 -16.74 -9.72 8.70
C GLY A 310 -16.71 -8.36 7.99
N THR A 311 -17.87 -7.82 7.58
CA THR A 311 -17.98 -6.46 7.05
C THR A 311 -18.15 -5.47 8.18
N ARG A 312 -17.24 -4.51 8.30
CA ARG A 312 -17.37 -3.34 9.18
C ARG A 312 -18.28 -2.30 8.57
N SER A 313 -18.07 -1.98 7.31
CA SER A 313 -18.93 -1.09 6.54
C SER A 313 -18.83 -1.41 5.05
N ALA A 314 -19.93 -1.24 4.32
CA ALA A 314 -19.95 -1.31 2.87
C ALA A 314 -20.74 -0.10 2.35
N PHE A 315 -20.17 0.64 1.41
CA PHE A 315 -20.82 1.81 0.83
C PHE A 315 -20.46 1.99 -0.63
N ALA A 316 -21.45 2.38 -1.42
CA ALA A 316 -21.26 2.71 -2.83
C ALA A 316 -20.60 4.09 -2.96
N GLU A 317 -19.69 4.23 -3.92
CA GLU A 317 -19.23 5.54 -4.37
C GLU A 317 -20.43 6.28 -4.97
N ARG A 318 -20.81 7.42 -4.38
CA ARG A 318 -21.98 8.16 -4.82
C ARG A 318 -21.70 8.81 -6.17
N ALA A 319 -22.22 8.19 -7.23
CA ALA A 319 -22.09 8.67 -8.59
C ALA A 319 -23.09 9.78 -8.93
N ALA A 320 -24.14 9.97 -8.10
CA ALA A 320 -25.27 10.81 -8.45
C ALA A 320 -25.65 11.79 -7.38
N ASP A 321 -25.75 12.69 -6.91
CA ASP A 321 -26.30 13.55 -5.83
C ASP A 321 -25.58 14.87 -5.61
N ALA A 322 -24.59 15.21 -6.43
CA ALA A 322 -24.06 16.57 -6.42
C ALA A 322 -25.06 17.52 -7.10
N ARG A 323 -25.00 18.77 -6.69
CA ARG A 323 -25.79 19.85 -7.33
C ARG A 323 -24.86 20.75 -8.08
N GLU A 324 -25.21 21.06 -9.32
CA GLU A 324 -24.52 22.05 -10.13
C GLU A 324 -25.45 23.18 -10.58
N ILE A 325 -24.92 24.36 -10.75
CA ILE A 325 -25.61 25.45 -11.43
C ILE A 325 -25.38 25.26 -12.92
N ARG A 326 -26.46 24.92 -13.63
CA ARG A 326 -26.41 24.76 -15.09
C ARG A 326 -26.86 26.04 -15.76
N ILE A 327 -25.97 26.56 -16.58
CA ILE A 327 -26.21 27.78 -17.38
C ILE A 327 -26.32 27.34 -18.84
N VAL A 328 -27.47 27.53 -19.44
CA VAL A 328 -27.73 27.16 -20.84
C VAL A 328 -28.08 28.44 -21.62
N PRO A 329 -27.11 29.05 -22.38
CA PRO A 329 -27.39 30.17 -23.20
C PRO A 329 -28.40 29.87 -24.33
N ASP A 330 -29.38 30.75 -24.53
CA ASP A 330 -30.40 30.60 -25.58
C ASP A 330 -29.89 31.22 -26.88
N ARG A 331 -29.62 30.40 -27.89
CA ARG A 331 -29.07 30.83 -29.19
C ARG A 331 -29.93 31.84 -29.89
N ALA A 332 -31.26 31.73 -29.83
CA ALA A 332 -32.16 32.67 -30.52
C ALA A 332 -32.15 34.03 -29.84
N ARG A 333 -32.18 34.06 -28.51
CA ARG A 333 -32.09 35.29 -27.74
C ARG A 333 -30.72 35.98 -27.91
N LEU A 334 -29.64 35.21 -27.87
CA LEU A 334 -28.29 35.73 -28.11
C LEU A 334 -28.21 36.40 -29.47
N ALA A 335 -28.68 35.75 -30.54
CA ALA A 335 -28.68 36.30 -31.88
C ALA A 335 -29.51 37.58 -31.99
N GLN A 336 -30.67 37.62 -31.30
CA GLN A 336 -31.53 38.82 -31.25
C GLN A 336 -30.82 40.08 -30.71
N TYR A 337 -29.93 39.84 -29.72
CA TYR A 337 -29.16 40.95 -29.10
C TYR A 337 -27.75 41.12 -29.68
N GLY A 338 -27.42 40.36 -30.72
CA GLY A 338 -26.14 40.47 -31.43
C GLY A 338 -24.96 39.76 -30.78
N PHE A 339 -25.20 38.82 -29.87
CA PHE A 339 -24.18 37.99 -29.27
C PHE A 339 -23.96 36.69 -30.05
N SER A 340 -22.73 36.25 -30.16
CA SER A 340 -22.42 34.91 -30.57
C SER A 340 -22.38 33.93 -29.36
N MET A 341 -22.59 32.66 -29.62
CA MET A 341 -22.45 31.61 -28.58
C MET A 341 -21.02 31.58 -28.04
N GLN A 342 -20.02 31.73 -28.89
CA GLN A 342 -18.61 31.72 -28.53
C GLN A 342 -18.27 32.85 -27.56
N GLU A 343 -18.61 34.09 -27.90
CA GLU A 343 -18.38 35.25 -27.03
C GLU A 343 -19.06 35.09 -25.67
N THR A 344 -20.28 34.54 -25.65
CA THR A 344 -21.01 34.28 -24.41
C THR A 344 -20.32 33.24 -23.56
N GLN A 345 -19.78 32.16 -24.15
CA GLN A 345 -19.04 31.13 -23.44
C GLN A 345 -17.69 31.63 -22.90
N GLU A 346 -16.94 32.40 -23.70
CA GLU A 346 -15.70 33.06 -23.28
C GLU A 346 -15.95 34.01 -22.10
N TRP A 347 -17.03 34.80 -22.18
CA TRP A 347 -17.43 35.67 -21.09
C TRP A 347 -17.77 34.88 -19.82
N LEU A 348 -18.54 33.77 -19.94
CA LEU A 348 -18.85 32.91 -18.80
C LEU A 348 -17.60 32.27 -18.20
N ALA A 349 -16.69 31.77 -19.02
CA ALA A 349 -15.43 31.16 -18.56
C ALA A 349 -14.58 32.18 -17.78
N ALA A 350 -14.52 33.42 -18.24
CA ALA A 350 -13.81 34.48 -17.54
C ALA A 350 -14.59 34.98 -16.30
N ALA A 351 -15.83 35.39 -16.47
CA ALA A 351 -16.59 36.13 -15.45
C ALA A 351 -17.01 35.20 -14.27
N VAL A 352 -17.47 34.01 -14.58
CA VAL A 352 -17.96 33.03 -13.59
C VAL A 352 -16.90 31.98 -13.26
N GLY A 353 -16.24 31.41 -14.26
CA GLY A 353 -15.24 30.36 -14.12
C GLY A 353 -13.93 30.86 -13.51
N GLY A 354 -13.50 32.07 -13.85
CA GLY A 354 -12.23 32.65 -13.42
C GLY A 354 -11.05 32.06 -14.17
N GLU A 355 -11.21 31.83 -15.48
CA GLU A 355 -10.12 31.37 -16.34
C GLU A 355 -8.95 32.34 -16.30
N ALA A 356 -7.73 31.79 -16.30
CA ALA A 356 -6.52 32.61 -16.24
C ALA A 356 -6.34 33.44 -17.53
N GLN A 357 -6.34 34.77 -17.40
CA GLN A 357 -6.17 35.70 -18.52
C GLN A 357 -4.68 35.82 -18.89
N THR A 358 -3.78 35.71 -17.93
CA THR A 358 -2.34 35.80 -18.15
C THR A 358 -1.60 35.09 -17.00
N ARG A 359 -0.27 35.08 -17.09
CA ARG A 359 0.60 34.52 -16.04
C ARG A 359 1.63 35.58 -15.62
N ALA A 360 1.73 35.79 -14.32
CA ALA A 360 2.82 36.53 -13.72
C ALA A 360 4.04 35.64 -13.55
N VAL A 361 5.21 36.13 -13.92
CA VAL A 361 6.49 35.42 -13.83
C VAL A 361 7.30 36.04 -12.71
N ALA A 362 7.59 35.31 -11.66
CA ALA A 362 8.43 35.72 -10.53
C ALA A 362 9.58 34.72 -10.35
N GLY A 363 10.72 34.97 -10.95
CA GLY A 363 11.84 34.04 -10.97
C GLY A 363 11.49 32.74 -11.74
N ARG A 364 11.48 31.60 -11.02
CA ARG A 364 11.08 30.29 -11.57
C ARG A 364 9.58 30.05 -11.50
N GLU A 365 8.88 30.81 -10.70
CA GLU A 365 7.46 30.63 -10.44
C GLU A 365 6.59 31.25 -11.53
N ARG A 366 5.44 30.65 -11.75
CA ARG A 366 4.46 31.03 -12.77
C ARG A 366 3.08 31.06 -12.11
N TYR A 367 2.58 32.25 -11.83
CA TYR A 367 1.29 32.44 -11.18
C TYR A 367 0.22 32.77 -12.20
N PRO A 368 -0.91 32.04 -12.27
CA PRO A 368 -2.04 32.42 -13.10
C PRO A 368 -2.68 33.68 -12.54
N VAL A 369 -2.98 34.63 -13.40
CA VAL A 369 -3.74 35.84 -13.08
C VAL A 369 -5.15 35.66 -13.62
N SER A 370 -6.10 35.42 -12.73
CA SER A 370 -7.51 35.18 -13.05
C SER A 370 -8.33 36.43 -12.71
N LEU A 371 -9.20 36.83 -13.61
CA LEU A 371 -10.20 37.87 -13.38
C LEU A 371 -11.58 37.23 -13.40
N ARG A 372 -12.36 37.44 -12.34
CA ARG A 372 -13.74 36.98 -12.29
C ARG A 372 -14.61 37.89 -11.44
N LEU A 373 -15.92 37.71 -11.57
CA LEU A 373 -16.88 38.44 -10.75
C LEU A 373 -16.70 38.13 -9.28
N ALA A 374 -17.01 39.11 -8.43
CA ALA A 374 -17.01 38.94 -6.99
C ALA A 374 -17.97 37.79 -6.55
N PRO A 375 -17.73 37.12 -5.44
CA PRO A 375 -18.53 35.96 -4.99
C PRO A 375 -20.03 36.24 -4.94
N GLU A 376 -20.45 37.42 -4.48
CA GLU A 376 -21.83 37.81 -4.32
C GLU A 376 -22.63 37.87 -5.65
N TRP A 377 -21.96 37.96 -6.79
CA TRP A 377 -22.58 37.91 -8.11
C TRP A 377 -22.69 36.50 -8.71
N ARG A 378 -22.09 35.48 -8.07
CA ARG A 378 -21.99 34.13 -8.62
C ARG A 378 -22.27 33.02 -7.62
N ASP A 379 -22.75 33.36 -6.41
CA ASP A 379 -23.02 32.36 -5.32
C ASP A 379 -24.42 31.75 -5.41
N SER A 380 -25.31 32.30 -6.23
CA SER A 380 -26.67 31.82 -6.41
C SER A 380 -27.16 31.96 -7.88
N PRO A 381 -28.12 31.13 -8.30
CA PRO A 381 -28.76 31.29 -9.61
C PRO A 381 -29.42 32.64 -9.79
N GLU A 382 -29.96 33.19 -8.71
CA GLU A 382 -30.62 34.48 -8.68
C GLU A 382 -29.60 35.60 -8.97
N ALA A 383 -28.48 35.61 -8.26
CA ALA A 383 -27.39 36.57 -8.50
C ALA A 383 -26.86 36.50 -9.96
N LEU A 384 -26.66 35.24 -10.43
CA LEU A 384 -26.22 35.04 -11.82
C LEU A 384 -27.22 35.60 -12.87
N ARG A 385 -28.53 35.54 -12.64
CA ARG A 385 -29.54 36.08 -13.56
C ARG A 385 -29.49 37.58 -13.61
N GLU A 386 -29.13 38.25 -12.52
CA GLU A 386 -29.12 39.73 -12.42
C GLU A 386 -27.81 40.36 -12.92
N ILE A 387 -26.82 39.58 -13.32
CA ILE A 387 -25.55 40.11 -13.84
C ILE A 387 -25.83 40.97 -15.07
N PRO A 388 -25.48 42.27 -15.06
CA PRO A 388 -25.68 43.11 -16.21
C PRO A 388 -24.68 42.79 -17.34
N ILE A 389 -25.18 42.53 -18.54
CA ILE A 389 -24.38 42.31 -19.74
C ILE A 389 -24.62 43.48 -20.68
N VAL A 390 -23.56 44.03 -21.27
CA VAL A 390 -23.63 45.08 -22.27
C VAL A 390 -23.66 44.45 -23.65
N THR A 391 -24.75 44.71 -24.39
CA THR A 391 -24.88 44.26 -25.79
C THR A 391 -23.92 44.99 -26.72
N PRO A 392 -23.63 44.44 -27.91
CA PRO A 392 -22.88 45.15 -28.94
C PRO A 392 -23.46 46.52 -29.35
N SER A 393 -24.78 46.70 -29.16
CA SER A 393 -25.46 47.97 -29.38
C SER A 393 -25.36 48.97 -28.22
N GLY A 394 -24.75 48.59 -27.09
CA GLY A 394 -24.58 49.43 -25.91
C GLY A 394 -25.71 49.34 -24.88
N ALA A 395 -26.75 48.57 -25.12
CA ALA A 395 -27.82 48.35 -24.15
C ALA A 395 -27.38 47.39 -23.03
N GLN A 396 -27.83 47.62 -21.79
CA GLN A 396 -27.59 46.72 -20.67
C GLN A 396 -28.83 45.85 -20.41
N LEU A 397 -28.63 44.52 -20.28
CA LEU A 397 -29.66 43.58 -19.89
C LEU A 397 -29.17 42.59 -18.83
N PRO A 398 -30.08 42.09 -17.98
CA PRO A 398 -29.74 40.99 -17.07
C PRO A 398 -29.43 39.72 -17.87
N PHE A 399 -28.39 38.98 -17.45
CA PHE A 399 -27.96 37.74 -18.11
C PHE A 399 -29.05 36.69 -18.16
N GLY A 400 -29.96 36.65 -17.17
CA GLY A 400 -31.11 35.75 -17.15
C GLY A 400 -32.08 35.89 -18.33
N GLN A 401 -32.02 37.02 -19.10
CA GLN A 401 -32.75 37.17 -20.37
C GLN A 401 -32.11 36.40 -21.53
N LEU A 402 -30.82 36.07 -21.42
CA LEU A 402 -30.02 35.40 -22.45
C LEU A 402 -29.78 33.92 -22.19
N ALA A 403 -29.99 33.47 -20.96
CA ALA A 403 -29.71 32.10 -20.55
C ALA A 403 -30.74 31.54 -19.57
N ASP A 404 -30.97 30.21 -19.61
CA ASP A 404 -31.64 29.46 -18.54
C ASP A 404 -30.63 29.10 -17.49
N ILE A 405 -30.87 29.48 -16.22
CA ILE A 405 -29.97 29.26 -15.10
C ILE A 405 -30.75 28.54 -14.02
N ARG A 406 -30.35 27.28 -13.73
CA ARG A 406 -31.04 26.40 -12.77
C ARG A 406 -30.08 25.50 -12.03
N ILE A 407 -30.48 25.07 -10.83
CA ILE A 407 -29.80 24.02 -10.10
C ILE A 407 -30.31 22.67 -10.59
N VAL A 408 -29.41 21.79 -10.97
CA VAL A 408 -29.72 20.42 -11.39
C VAL A 408 -28.91 19.42 -10.58
N ALA A 409 -29.43 18.21 -10.44
CA ALA A 409 -28.65 17.08 -9.95
C ALA A 409 -27.66 16.64 -11.05
N ALA A 410 -26.42 16.45 -10.68
CA ALA A 410 -25.37 16.01 -11.59
C ALA A 410 -24.39 15.08 -10.85
N PRO A 411 -23.76 14.13 -11.54
CA PRO A 411 -22.73 13.32 -10.94
C PRO A 411 -21.49 14.19 -10.67
N PRO A 412 -20.90 14.10 -9.47
CA PRO A 412 -19.68 14.88 -9.14
C PRO A 412 -18.46 14.43 -9.95
N MET A 413 -18.46 13.19 -10.38
CA MET A 413 -17.45 12.55 -11.20
C MET A 413 -18.08 11.41 -12.01
N ILE A 414 -17.70 11.30 -13.28
CA ILE A 414 -18.03 10.16 -14.13
C ILE A 414 -16.75 9.38 -14.34
N ARG A 415 -16.78 8.12 -13.93
CA ARG A 415 -15.67 7.18 -14.12
C ARG A 415 -16.01 6.20 -15.25
N SER A 416 -15.03 5.91 -16.09
CA SER A 416 -15.10 4.85 -17.08
C SER A 416 -13.84 4.02 -17.05
N GLU A 417 -14.00 2.70 -17.13
CA GLU A 417 -12.90 1.75 -17.23
C GLU A 417 -13.25 0.73 -18.32
N ASP A 418 -12.31 0.38 -19.16
CA ASP A 418 -12.50 -0.51 -20.31
C ASP A 418 -13.66 -0.05 -21.21
N ALA A 419 -13.79 1.26 -21.43
CA ALA A 419 -14.86 1.91 -22.19
C ALA A 419 -16.30 1.69 -21.64
N GLN A 420 -16.44 1.28 -20.39
CA GLN A 420 -17.72 1.11 -19.69
C GLN A 420 -17.81 2.10 -18.53
N LEU A 421 -19.03 2.62 -18.30
CA LEU A 421 -19.28 3.39 -17.08
C LEU A 421 -19.06 2.49 -15.86
N SER A 422 -18.32 2.96 -14.90
CA SER A 422 -17.97 2.18 -13.70
C SER A 422 -18.05 3.02 -12.44
N THR A 423 -18.29 2.35 -11.32
CA THR A 423 -18.18 2.88 -9.96
C THR A 423 -17.66 1.80 -9.03
N TYR A 424 -17.34 2.16 -7.80
CA TYR A 424 -16.84 1.23 -6.80
C TYR A 424 -17.79 1.13 -5.61
N VAL A 425 -17.93 -0.09 -5.09
CA VAL A 425 -18.45 -0.35 -3.75
C VAL A 425 -17.24 -0.62 -2.86
N PHE A 426 -17.03 0.24 -1.90
CA PHE A 426 -15.94 0.16 -0.93
C PHE A 426 -16.37 -0.68 0.27
N VAL A 427 -15.52 -1.60 0.68
CA VAL A 427 -15.77 -2.48 1.83
C VAL A 427 -14.65 -2.37 2.83
N GLU A 428 -15.00 -2.01 4.05
CA GLU A 428 -14.11 -2.08 5.21
C GLU A 428 -14.36 -3.38 5.96
N LEU A 429 -13.28 -4.06 6.33
CA LEU A 429 -13.33 -5.37 6.94
C LEU A 429 -12.92 -5.32 8.41
N ASP A 430 -13.58 -6.14 9.23
CA ASP A 430 -13.13 -6.49 10.58
C ASP A 430 -12.29 -7.77 10.57
N ASP A 431 -12.33 -8.51 9.46
CA ASP A 431 -11.67 -9.80 9.27
C ASP A 431 -10.31 -9.60 8.59
N SER A 432 -9.29 -10.28 9.09
CA SER A 432 -7.95 -10.27 8.48
C SER A 432 -7.82 -11.25 7.31
N ASP A 433 -8.76 -12.22 7.17
CA ASP A 433 -8.74 -13.20 6.07
C ASP A 433 -9.53 -12.70 4.87
N LEU A 434 -8.84 -11.94 4.02
CA LEU A 434 -9.42 -11.36 2.80
C LEU A 434 -9.96 -12.43 1.84
N ALA A 435 -9.25 -13.56 1.66
CA ALA A 435 -9.67 -14.60 0.73
C ALA A 435 -10.96 -15.30 1.19
N ALA A 436 -11.06 -15.63 2.48
CA ALA A 436 -12.27 -16.21 3.05
C ALA A 436 -13.45 -15.21 2.99
N TYR A 437 -13.19 -13.93 3.20
CA TYR A 437 -14.21 -12.90 3.05
C TYR A 437 -14.72 -12.81 1.60
N VAL A 438 -13.82 -12.74 0.62
CA VAL A 438 -14.18 -12.67 -0.82
C VAL A 438 -15.08 -13.85 -1.20
N ALA A 439 -14.75 -15.07 -0.78
CA ALA A 439 -15.59 -16.24 -1.06
C ALA A 439 -17.00 -16.12 -0.44
N ARG A 440 -17.13 -15.59 0.79
CA ARG A 440 -18.44 -15.32 1.41
C ARG A 440 -19.23 -14.23 0.67
N ALA A 441 -18.54 -13.17 0.27
CA ALA A 441 -19.13 -12.06 -0.47
C ALA A 441 -19.63 -12.50 -1.85
N GLU A 442 -18.85 -13.28 -2.60
CA GLU A 442 -19.25 -13.87 -3.87
C GLU A 442 -20.49 -14.77 -3.72
N GLN A 443 -20.52 -15.60 -2.69
CA GLN A 443 -21.67 -16.46 -2.41
C GLN A 443 -22.92 -15.63 -2.08
N ALA A 444 -22.80 -14.57 -1.27
CA ALA A 444 -23.91 -13.69 -0.92
C ALA A 444 -24.45 -12.94 -2.14
N LEU A 445 -23.56 -12.45 -3.02
CA LEU A 445 -23.94 -11.79 -4.26
C LEU A 445 -24.62 -12.76 -5.24
N ALA A 446 -24.10 -13.98 -5.39
CA ALA A 446 -24.70 -15.00 -6.26
C ALA A 446 -26.09 -15.47 -5.80
N GLN A 447 -26.36 -15.41 -4.49
CA GLN A 447 -27.69 -15.75 -3.91
C GLN A 447 -28.66 -14.57 -3.96
N SER A 448 -28.20 -13.37 -4.25
CA SER A 448 -29.06 -12.18 -4.34
C SER A 448 -29.79 -12.15 -5.68
N THR A 449 -31.10 -12.39 -5.63
CA THR A 449 -32.02 -12.38 -6.82
C THR A 449 -32.30 -10.96 -7.33
N ASP A 450 -31.92 -9.94 -6.61
CA ASP A 450 -32.24 -8.54 -6.90
C ASP A 450 -31.16 -7.78 -7.70
N LEU A 451 -30.06 -8.45 -8.05
CA LEU A 451 -29.00 -7.82 -8.86
C LEU A 451 -29.37 -7.91 -10.34
N PRO A 452 -29.31 -6.82 -11.12
CA PRO A 452 -29.44 -6.88 -12.56
C PRO A 452 -28.31 -7.71 -13.16
N ALA A 453 -28.62 -8.49 -14.20
CA ALA A 453 -27.67 -9.35 -14.89
C ALA A 453 -26.53 -8.56 -15.56
#